data_5b84d8f236d20141e095afa68d2ead70
#
_entry.id   5b84d8f236d20141e095afa68d2ead70
#
_cell.length_a   1.000
_cell.length_b   1.000
_cell.length_c   1.000
_cell.angle_alpha   90.00
_cell.angle_beta   90.00
_cell.angle_gamma   90.00
#
_symmetry.space_group_name_H-M   'P 1'
#
loop_
_entity.id
_entity.type
_entity.pdbx_description
1 polymer ?
#
loop_
_entity_poly.entity_id
_entity_poly.type
_entity_poly.pdbx_seq_one_letter_code
_entity_poly.pdbx_strand_id
1 'polypeptide(L)'
;MAVCLSLSLCLLPLLSACQRKEERREKKKLQIGVTIYDNYDTFLSGYMTAFEKEISKKRAEGVEIGLFRYNAAGSQPLQNEQVEEMLEKDCDVLCVNLVDRTAPSEIIDMAKKKNVPIIFFNRELVDEDLAQWNQLYYIGADAKQSGILQGEMAAEDILSEEPVKPTPEVPLASPEDAEEVERRMAASRKQMTGAAVLGESRESLPEEKQEAVSEESSEKSQDKAGNAEEIQDFVLQKSREDLEILEREASAEDTQASTEEGTEKKALILSPRVDKNGDGVIQYLMFEGEAGHQDAIVRTEYSVNTLMQQGIPMEKLSYAIANWSRAEAQSKMMQFYPEFQDRIELILSNNDDMALGVLDAYDKIGLPKDKRPFIYGIDGTVVGLEAVKKGNLMGTVYNDEQGQAKALFQLAYRLGTGKKGPEDEGENKKIIRLPYQKVRREDSQRLLEEKEKK
;
A
#
# COMPACT_ATOMS: atom_id res chain seq x y z
N MET A 1 84.93 44.55 28.68
CA MET A 1 83.83 45.00 27.84
C MET A 1 83.08 43.76 27.34
N ALA A 2 82.24 43.32 28.17
CA ALA A 2 81.33 42.20 27.96
C ALA A 2 79.93 42.71 28.29
N VAL A 3 78.95 42.56 27.49
CA VAL A 3 77.55 42.75 27.68
C VAL A 3 76.94 43.10 26.30
N CYS A 4 76.54 42.09 25.51
CA CYS A 4 75.61 42.20 24.38
C CYS A 4 75.42 40.88 23.66
N LEU A 5 75.29 39.73 24.38
CA LEU A 5 75.11 38.45 23.73
C LEU A 5 74.14 37.54 24.51
N SER A 6 73.05 38.06 25.07
CA SER A 6 72.10 37.24 25.85
C SER A 6 70.63 37.57 25.65
N LEU A 7 70.24 38.22 24.54
CA LEU A 7 68.81 38.56 24.29
C LEU A 7 68.25 38.02 23.00
N SER A 8 68.84 36.97 22.34
CA SER A 8 68.34 36.44 21.07
C SER A 8 67.88 34.99 21.12
N LEU A 9 67.74 34.39 22.32
CA LEU A 9 67.41 32.94 22.43
C LEU A 9 66.06 32.61 23.10
N CYS A 10 65.21 33.60 23.36
CA CYS A 10 63.91 33.40 24.05
C CYS A 10 62.69 33.59 23.17
N LEU A 11 62.81 33.77 21.84
CA LEU A 11 61.70 34.04 20.97
C LEU A 11 61.28 32.83 20.03
N LEU A 12 61.93 31.68 20.17
CA LEU A 12 61.67 30.53 19.32
C LEU A 12 60.64 29.49 19.82
N PRO A 13 60.12 29.45 21.04
CA PRO A 13 59.08 28.49 21.41
C PRO A 13 57.64 28.98 21.25
N LEU A 14 57.40 30.25 20.85
CA LEU A 14 56.01 30.77 20.74
C LEU A 14 55.37 30.60 19.36
N LEU A 15 56.10 30.15 18.36
CA LEU A 15 55.54 29.85 17.01
C LEU A 15 55.10 28.42 16.78
N SER A 16 55.33 27.48 17.71
CA SER A 16 54.89 26.11 17.63
C SER A 16 53.50 25.81 18.22
N ALA A 17 52.87 26.80 18.87
CA ALA A 17 51.62 26.59 19.57
C ALA A 17 50.33 26.86 18.69
N CYS A 18 50.50 27.22 17.42
CA CYS A 18 49.38 27.48 16.49
C CYS A 18 49.24 26.46 15.35
N GLN A 19 49.88 25.30 15.45
CA GLN A 19 49.36 24.15 14.67
C GLN A 19 48.11 23.65 15.37
N ARG A 20 46.96 24.31 15.10
CA ARG A 20 45.63 23.69 15.28
C ARG A 20 45.70 22.35 14.58
N LYS A 21 45.77 21.29 15.37
CA LYS A 21 45.30 19.97 14.95
C LYS A 21 43.89 20.18 14.48
N GLU A 22 43.65 20.32 13.18
CA GLU A 22 42.41 19.96 12.58
C GLU A 22 42.27 18.47 12.88
N GLU A 23 41.61 18.14 13.99
CA GLU A 23 41.08 16.83 14.21
C GLU A 23 40.17 16.60 13.00
N ARG A 24 40.66 15.81 12.04
CA ARG A 24 39.83 15.15 11.05
C ARG A 24 38.80 14.39 11.89
N ARG A 25 37.62 15.01 12.14
CA ARG A 25 36.46 14.29 12.57
C ARG A 25 36.28 13.21 11.50
N GLU A 26 36.65 11.99 11.82
CA GLU A 26 36.24 10.84 11.00
C GLU A 26 34.76 11.02 10.76
N LYS A 27 34.38 11.21 9.50
CA LYS A 27 32.97 11.33 9.13
C LYS A 27 32.34 10.01 9.54
N LYS A 28 31.54 10.02 10.60
CA LYS A 28 30.85 8.82 11.07
C LYS A 28 30.06 8.26 9.89
N LYS A 29 30.28 7.00 9.57
CA LYS A 29 29.54 6.26 8.52
C LYS A 29 28.08 6.15 8.96
N LEU A 30 27.15 6.66 8.15
CA LEU A 30 25.72 6.49 8.38
C LEU A 30 25.32 5.03 8.15
N GLN A 31 24.67 4.39 9.11
CA GLN A 31 24.14 3.02 9.01
C GLN A 31 22.63 3.06 8.93
N ILE A 32 22.06 2.57 7.82
CA ILE A 32 20.61 2.50 7.60
C ILE A 32 20.21 1.03 7.63
N GLY A 33 19.25 0.68 8.47
CA GLY A 33 18.61 -0.63 8.50
C GLY A 33 17.28 -0.58 7.76
N VAL A 34 17.00 -1.60 6.93
CA VAL A 34 15.73 -1.74 6.20
C VAL A 34 15.24 -3.17 6.33
N THR A 35 13.98 -3.35 6.70
CA THR A 35 13.28 -4.63 6.61
C THR A 35 11.96 -4.47 5.88
N ILE A 36 11.67 -5.40 4.97
CA ILE A 36 10.43 -5.43 4.19
C ILE A 36 9.66 -6.73 4.46
N TYR A 37 8.34 -6.66 4.34
CA TYR A 37 7.48 -7.82 4.62
C TYR A 37 7.73 -8.98 3.66
N ASP A 38 7.92 -8.69 2.35
CA ASP A 38 8.22 -9.70 1.33
C ASP A 38 8.96 -9.09 0.12
N ASN A 39 9.83 -9.88 -0.51
CA ASN A 39 10.56 -9.52 -1.74
C ASN A 39 9.76 -9.78 -3.03
N TYR A 40 8.69 -10.55 -2.98
CA TYR A 40 7.89 -10.89 -4.17
C TYR A 40 6.93 -9.78 -4.59
N ASP A 41 6.73 -8.77 -3.76
CA ASP A 41 5.92 -7.61 -4.08
C ASP A 41 6.63 -6.73 -5.12
N THR A 42 6.02 -6.60 -6.31
CA THR A 42 6.60 -5.86 -7.45
C THR A 42 6.72 -4.37 -7.16
N PHE A 43 5.73 -3.77 -6.47
CA PHE A 43 5.77 -2.36 -6.06
C PHE A 43 6.94 -2.12 -5.09
N LEU A 44 7.09 -2.94 -4.04
CA LEU A 44 8.19 -2.82 -3.10
C LEU A 44 9.55 -3.09 -3.73
N SER A 45 9.63 -3.99 -4.71
CA SER A 45 10.87 -4.22 -5.46
C SER A 45 11.32 -2.95 -6.21
N GLY A 46 10.38 -2.27 -6.88
CA GLY A 46 10.62 -0.97 -7.53
C GLY A 46 11.01 0.12 -6.52
N TYR A 47 10.29 0.18 -5.41
CA TYR A 47 10.53 1.11 -4.31
C TYR A 47 11.95 0.96 -3.73
N MET A 48 12.38 -0.27 -3.43
CA MET A 48 13.71 -0.54 -2.89
C MET A 48 14.81 -0.27 -3.89
N THR A 49 14.59 -0.54 -5.18
CA THR A 49 15.52 -0.18 -6.25
C THR A 49 15.74 1.34 -6.30
N ALA A 50 14.66 2.12 -6.21
CA ALA A 50 14.73 3.57 -6.18
C ALA A 50 15.43 4.09 -4.91
N PHE A 51 15.17 3.49 -3.75
CA PHE A 51 15.82 3.82 -2.48
C PHE A 51 17.33 3.59 -2.53
N GLU A 52 17.78 2.44 -3.04
CA GLU A 52 19.20 2.11 -3.20
C GLU A 52 19.91 3.03 -4.20
N LYS A 53 19.18 3.50 -5.22
CA LYS A 53 19.68 4.50 -6.17
C LYS A 53 19.94 5.85 -5.49
N GLU A 54 19.07 6.31 -4.60
CA GLU A 54 19.29 7.54 -3.83
C GLU A 54 20.49 7.41 -2.89
N ILE A 55 20.67 6.25 -2.23
CA ILE A 55 21.89 5.94 -1.45
C ILE A 55 23.13 6.02 -2.33
N SER A 56 23.08 5.43 -3.53
CA SER A 56 24.21 5.41 -4.48
C SER A 56 24.61 6.81 -4.93
N LYS A 57 23.61 7.67 -5.23
CA LYS A 57 23.83 9.09 -5.53
C LYS A 57 24.56 9.78 -4.38
N LYS A 58 24.12 9.54 -3.14
CA LYS A 58 24.69 10.18 -1.97
C LYS A 58 26.11 9.68 -1.65
N ARG A 59 26.36 8.38 -1.92
CA ARG A 59 27.74 7.81 -1.84
C ARG A 59 28.68 8.45 -2.87
N ALA A 60 28.19 8.72 -4.09
CA ALA A 60 28.97 9.42 -5.12
C ALA A 60 29.34 10.85 -4.75
N GLU A 61 28.59 11.51 -3.84
CA GLU A 61 28.91 12.80 -3.24
C GLU A 61 29.97 12.68 -2.12
N GLY A 62 30.50 11.51 -1.85
CA GLY A 62 31.53 11.25 -0.82
C GLY A 62 30.97 11.05 0.58
N VAL A 63 29.69 10.69 0.71
CA VAL A 63 29.09 10.32 2.01
C VAL A 63 29.21 8.82 2.21
N GLU A 64 29.77 8.39 3.34
CA GLU A 64 29.84 6.99 3.70
C GLU A 64 28.50 6.53 4.28
N ILE A 65 27.81 5.60 3.59
CA ILE A 65 26.53 5.02 4.02
C ILE A 65 26.64 3.51 3.99
N GLY A 66 26.33 2.83 5.11
CA GLY A 66 26.06 1.39 5.18
C GLY A 66 24.56 1.15 5.03
N LEU A 67 24.20 0.09 4.33
CA LEU A 67 22.81 -0.37 4.20
C LEU A 67 22.74 -1.84 4.62
N PHE A 68 21.89 -2.13 5.59
CA PHE A 68 21.48 -3.48 5.95
C PHE A 68 20.03 -3.67 5.46
N ARG A 69 19.85 -4.62 4.55
CA ARG A 69 18.53 -4.90 3.96
C ARG A 69 18.13 -6.34 4.27
N TYR A 70 16.92 -6.51 4.81
CA TYR A 70 16.35 -7.78 5.18
C TYR A 70 14.98 -8.00 4.53
N ASN A 71 14.63 -9.27 4.35
CA ASN A 71 13.31 -9.73 3.93
C ASN A 71 12.71 -10.58 5.05
N ALA A 72 11.56 -10.20 5.56
CA ALA A 72 10.86 -10.93 6.60
C ALA A 72 10.06 -12.13 6.09
N ALA A 73 9.91 -12.27 4.76
CA ALA A 73 9.22 -13.39 4.12
C ALA A 73 7.85 -13.71 4.74
N GLY A 74 7.07 -12.69 5.07
CA GLY A 74 5.75 -12.81 5.69
C GLY A 74 5.77 -13.20 7.18
N SER A 75 6.93 -13.24 7.84
CA SER A 75 7.05 -13.66 9.24
C SER A 75 7.34 -12.46 10.16
N GLN A 76 6.37 -12.09 11.00
CA GLN A 76 6.56 -11.03 12.00
C GLN A 76 7.65 -11.39 13.04
N PRO A 77 7.74 -12.62 13.59
CA PRO A 77 8.86 -12.98 14.46
C PRO A 77 10.22 -12.80 13.78
N LEU A 78 10.37 -13.22 12.52
CA LEU A 78 11.61 -13.02 11.78
C LEU A 78 11.91 -11.52 11.58
N GLN A 79 10.88 -10.70 11.34
CA GLN A 79 11.06 -9.25 11.23
C GLN A 79 11.57 -8.64 12.54
N ASN A 80 11.05 -9.09 13.69
CA ASN A 80 11.49 -8.64 15.01
C ASN A 80 12.98 -9.00 15.24
N GLU A 81 13.40 -10.23 14.90
CA GLU A 81 14.81 -10.66 14.97
C GLU A 81 15.71 -9.80 14.05
N GLN A 82 15.24 -9.49 12.85
CA GLN A 82 15.98 -8.62 11.91
C GLN A 82 16.14 -7.19 12.45
N VAL A 83 15.14 -6.66 13.13
CA VAL A 83 15.23 -5.35 13.79
C VAL A 83 16.23 -5.39 14.94
N GLU A 84 16.21 -6.42 15.77
CA GLU A 84 17.21 -6.61 16.84
C GLU A 84 18.64 -6.66 16.27
N GLU A 85 18.86 -7.45 15.21
CA GLU A 85 20.16 -7.53 14.51
C GLU A 85 20.63 -6.17 13.96
N MET A 86 19.71 -5.39 13.36
CA MET A 86 20.04 -4.04 12.88
C MET A 86 20.44 -3.11 14.01
N LEU A 87 19.79 -3.20 15.16
CA LEU A 87 20.11 -2.43 16.36
C LEU A 87 21.45 -2.85 16.98
N GLU A 88 21.82 -4.14 16.89
CA GLU A 88 23.14 -4.65 17.31
C GLU A 88 24.25 -4.22 16.36
N LYS A 89 23.94 -3.97 15.09
CA LYS A 89 24.85 -3.44 14.07
C LYS A 89 24.99 -1.91 14.11
N ASP A 90 24.49 -1.27 15.17
CA ASP A 90 24.54 0.18 15.38
C ASP A 90 23.93 0.98 14.21
N CYS A 91 22.78 0.53 13.67
CA CYS A 91 22.02 1.32 12.72
C CYS A 91 21.58 2.64 13.35
N ASP A 92 21.81 3.74 12.64
CA ASP A 92 21.45 5.11 13.07
C ASP A 92 19.96 5.41 12.83
N VAL A 93 19.31 4.65 11.96
CA VAL A 93 17.88 4.76 11.60
C VAL A 93 17.37 3.44 11.06
N LEU A 94 16.12 3.12 11.36
CA LEU A 94 15.41 1.96 10.82
C LEU A 94 14.32 2.39 9.85
N CYS A 95 14.20 1.69 8.72
CA CYS A 95 13.11 1.79 7.78
C CYS A 95 12.36 0.44 7.79
N VAL A 96 11.09 0.44 8.20
CA VAL A 96 10.34 -0.79 8.43
C VAL A 96 9.06 -0.80 7.59
N ASN A 97 8.94 -1.78 6.71
CA ASN A 97 7.68 -2.13 6.06
C ASN A 97 7.12 -3.35 6.79
N LEU A 98 6.13 -3.14 7.65
CA LEU A 98 5.63 -4.14 8.60
C LEU A 98 5.06 -5.39 7.91
N VAL A 99 5.33 -6.56 8.49
CA VAL A 99 4.58 -7.79 8.16
C VAL A 99 3.17 -7.67 8.69
N ASP A 100 3.05 -7.42 10.00
CA ASP A 100 1.78 -7.22 10.68
C ASP A 100 1.71 -5.78 11.22
N ARG A 101 0.86 -4.96 10.60
CA ARG A 101 0.66 -3.57 11.02
C ARG A 101 0.05 -3.42 12.41
N THR A 102 -0.57 -4.48 12.93
CA THR A 102 -1.23 -4.49 14.24
C THR A 102 -0.30 -4.90 15.38
N ALA A 103 0.93 -5.31 15.07
CA ALA A 103 1.91 -5.77 16.05
C ALA A 103 3.24 -4.99 15.99
N PRO A 104 3.26 -3.65 15.91
CA PRO A 104 4.50 -2.86 15.83
C PRO A 104 5.20 -2.69 17.18
N SER A 105 4.51 -2.97 18.30
CA SER A 105 4.93 -2.55 19.64
C SER A 105 6.30 -3.10 20.04
N GLU A 106 6.62 -4.36 19.71
CA GLU A 106 7.92 -4.96 20.02
C GLU A 106 9.06 -4.26 19.29
N ILE A 107 8.87 -3.99 18.00
CA ILE A 107 9.84 -3.24 17.17
C ILE A 107 10.04 -1.82 17.72
N ILE A 108 8.94 -1.14 18.07
CA ILE A 108 8.97 0.21 18.65
C ILE A 108 9.75 0.21 19.97
N ASP A 109 9.48 -0.75 20.85
CA ASP A 109 10.14 -0.85 22.16
C ASP A 109 11.64 -1.13 22.04
N MET A 110 12.06 -2.02 21.13
CA MET A 110 13.48 -2.28 20.87
C MET A 110 14.21 -1.02 20.39
N ALA A 111 13.66 -0.33 19.40
CA ALA A 111 14.23 0.88 18.87
C ALA A 111 14.26 2.03 19.89
N LYS A 112 13.19 2.18 20.68
CA LYS A 112 13.07 3.18 21.74
C LYS A 112 14.13 2.98 22.84
N LYS A 113 14.40 1.71 23.25
CA LYS A 113 15.46 1.37 24.20
C LYS A 113 16.85 1.82 23.71
N LYS A 114 17.11 1.74 22.42
CA LYS A 114 18.37 2.15 21.77
C LYS A 114 18.36 3.61 21.31
N ASN A 115 17.23 4.30 21.42
CA ASN A 115 17.00 5.66 20.92
C ASN A 115 17.28 5.80 19.41
N VAL A 116 16.91 4.80 18.60
CA VAL A 116 17.07 4.75 17.15
C VAL A 116 15.73 5.03 16.48
N PRO A 117 15.59 6.11 15.68
CA PRO A 117 14.32 6.47 15.04
C PRO A 117 13.86 5.41 14.05
N ILE A 118 12.54 5.27 13.91
CA ILE A 118 11.90 4.38 12.93
C ILE A 118 11.11 5.20 11.93
N ILE A 119 11.27 4.86 10.66
CA ILE A 119 10.40 5.30 9.57
C ILE A 119 9.65 4.07 9.06
N PHE A 120 8.37 3.99 9.36
CA PHE A 120 7.51 3.01 8.74
C PHE A 120 7.15 3.46 7.32
N PHE A 121 7.00 2.52 6.41
CA PHE A 121 6.67 2.88 5.03
C PHE A 121 5.74 1.87 4.36
N ASN A 122 4.95 2.34 3.41
CA ASN A 122 3.95 1.61 2.63
C ASN A 122 2.78 1.07 3.50
N ARG A 123 3.01 0.14 4.43
CA ARG A 123 1.98 -0.36 5.36
C ARG A 123 1.83 0.60 6.54
N GLU A 124 0.70 1.28 6.62
CA GLU A 124 0.45 2.34 7.61
C GLU A 124 0.08 1.75 8.98
N LEU A 125 0.68 2.30 10.04
CA LEU A 125 0.28 2.01 11.42
C LEU A 125 -1.04 2.71 11.75
N VAL A 126 -1.67 2.27 12.85
CA VAL A 126 -2.74 3.06 13.45
C VAL A 126 -2.15 4.30 14.14
N ASP A 127 -2.93 5.37 14.23
CA ASP A 127 -2.47 6.66 14.76
C ASP A 127 -1.96 6.55 16.20
N GLU A 128 -2.56 5.67 17.01
CA GLU A 128 -2.18 5.39 18.39
C GLU A 128 -0.77 4.82 18.49
N ASP A 129 -0.38 3.93 17.57
CA ASP A 129 0.97 3.36 17.55
C ASP A 129 2.01 4.42 17.16
N LEU A 130 1.68 5.25 16.18
CA LEU A 130 2.57 6.33 15.76
C LEU A 130 2.74 7.41 16.85
N ALA A 131 1.75 7.55 17.74
CA ALA A 131 1.79 8.47 18.87
C ALA A 131 2.65 7.97 20.05
N GLN A 132 2.99 6.67 20.14
CA GLN A 132 3.69 6.06 21.28
C GLN A 132 5.08 6.66 21.52
N TRP A 133 5.70 7.20 20.48
CA TRP A 133 7.03 7.79 20.59
C TRP A 133 7.25 8.91 19.55
N ASN A 134 7.97 9.94 19.91
CA ASN A 134 8.19 11.10 19.04
C ASN A 134 9.18 10.85 17.87
N GLN A 135 9.92 9.73 17.87
CA GLN A 135 10.84 9.36 16.79
C GLN A 135 10.26 8.28 15.87
N LEU A 136 8.94 8.17 15.79
CA LEU A 136 8.23 7.34 14.82
C LEU A 136 7.70 8.22 13.69
N TYR A 137 7.90 7.77 12.46
CA TYR A 137 7.50 8.46 11.23
C TYR A 137 6.85 7.47 10.28
N TYR A 138 6.02 7.97 9.37
CA TYR A 138 5.43 7.17 8.30
C TYR A 138 5.59 7.86 6.94
N ILE A 139 5.88 7.07 5.90
CA ILE A 139 5.90 7.50 4.50
C ILE A 139 5.10 6.50 3.66
N GLY A 140 4.13 7.01 2.91
CA GLY A 140 3.27 6.19 2.06
C GLY A 140 2.37 7.02 1.16
N ALA A 141 1.19 6.50 0.89
CA ALA A 141 0.15 7.16 0.13
C ALA A 141 -1.23 6.86 0.75
N ASP A 142 -2.25 7.59 0.36
CA ASP A 142 -3.60 7.40 0.89
C ASP A 142 -4.37 6.37 0.04
N ALA A 143 -4.56 5.15 0.57
CA ALA A 143 -5.27 4.09 -0.12
C ALA A 143 -6.70 4.48 -0.54
N LYS A 144 -7.40 5.32 0.25
CA LYS A 144 -8.71 5.85 -0.08
C LYS A 144 -8.69 6.62 -1.40
N GLN A 145 -7.70 7.51 -1.56
CA GLN A 145 -7.53 8.25 -2.81
C GLN A 145 -7.38 7.31 -4.01
N SER A 146 -6.63 6.21 -3.86
CA SER A 146 -6.42 5.30 -4.99
C SER A 146 -7.70 4.58 -5.41
N GLY A 147 -8.54 4.13 -4.46
CA GLY A 147 -9.84 3.54 -4.74
C GLY A 147 -10.77 4.54 -5.45
N ILE A 148 -10.86 5.77 -4.93
CA ILE A 148 -11.65 6.83 -5.56
C ILE A 148 -11.21 7.06 -7.00
N LEU A 149 -9.92 7.26 -7.25
CA LEU A 149 -9.39 7.53 -8.60
C LEU A 149 -9.63 6.34 -9.56
N GLN A 150 -9.56 5.09 -9.07
CA GLN A 150 -9.90 3.91 -9.86
C GLN A 150 -11.38 3.90 -10.23
N GLY A 151 -12.26 4.13 -9.24
CA GLY A 151 -13.72 4.23 -9.46
C GLY A 151 -14.09 5.35 -10.43
N GLU A 152 -13.48 6.53 -10.28
CA GLU A 152 -13.71 7.65 -11.21
C GLU A 152 -13.29 7.32 -12.65
N MET A 153 -12.12 6.68 -12.86
CA MET A 153 -11.70 6.25 -14.19
C MET A 153 -12.70 5.23 -14.78
N ALA A 154 -13.17 4.29 -13.99
CA ALA A 154 -14.15 3.33 -14.46
C ALA A 154 -15.48 4.03 -14.79
N ALA A 155 -15.94 4.97 -13.96
CA ALA A 155 -17.15 5.74 -14.23
C ALA A 155 -17.07 6.55 -15.53
N GLU A 156 -15.93 7.21 -15.79
CA GLU A 156 -15.69 7.94 -17.04
C GLU A 156 -15.89 7.06 -18.30
N ASP A 157 -15.50 5.79 -18.24
CA ASP A 157 -15.71 4.84 -19.35
C ASP A 157 -17.10 4.21 -19.38
N ILE A 158 -17.74 4.06 -18.22
CA ILE A 158 -19.08 3.48 -18.08
C ILE A 158 -20.15 4.48 -18.53
N LEU A 159 -19.98 5.76 -18.20
CA LEU A 159 -20.93 6.80 -18.55
C LEU A 159 -20.72 7.25 -20.00
N SER A 160 -21.78 7.16 -20.80
CA SER A 160 -21.73 7.58 -22.21
C SER A 160 -22.05 9.08 -22.33
N GLU A 161 -21.26 9.80 -23.11
CA GLU A 161 -21.57 11.19 -23.50
C GLU A 161 -22.62 11.25 -24.63
N GLU A 162 -22.89 10.13 -25.33
CA GLU A 162 -23.85 10.10 -26.43
C GLU A 162 -25.29 9.78 -25.92
N PRO A 163 -26.32 10.46 -26.41
CA PRO A 163 -27.69 10.18 -26.03
C PRO A 163 -28.17 8.86 -26.64
N VAL A 164 -28.30 7.83 -25.79
CA VAL A 164 -28.91 6.55 -26.13
C VAL A 164 -30.40 6.59 -25.77
N LYS A 165 -31.24 5.83 -26.49
CA LYS A 165 -32.68 5.74 -26.23
C LYS A 165 -32.95 5.25 -24.80
N PRO A 166 -33.97 5.79 -24.11
CA PRO A 166 -34.24 5.43 -22.71
C PRO A 166 -34.58 3.94 -22.59
N THR A 167 -33.85 3.25 -21.72
CA THR A 167 -34.16 1.90 -21.25
C THR A 167 -35.17 1.99 -20.09
N PRO A 168 -36.06 0.98 -19.90
CA PRO A 168 -37.06 1.00 -18.83
C PRO A 168 -36.41 1.10 -17.44
N GLU A 169 -37.08 1.80 -16.51
CA GLU A 169 -36.63 1.98 -15.13
C GLU A 169 -36.33 0.65 -14.44
N VAL A 170 -35.08 0.44 -14.04
CA VAL A 170 -34.70 -0.64 -13.14
C VAL A 170 -34.65 -0.07 -11.70
N PRO A 171 -35.24 -0.73 -10.70
CA PRO A 171 -35.24 -0.24 -9.32
C PRO A 171 -33.82 -0.13 -8.78
N LEU A 172 -33.52 0.97 -8.09
CA LEU A 172 -32.27 1.16 -7.31
C LEU A 172 -32.06 -0.04 -6.37
N ALA A 173 -30.80 -0.48 -6.26
CA ALA A 173 -30.38 -1.52 -5.32
C ALA A 173 -30.94 -1.22 -3.91
N SER A 174 -31.61 -2.22 -3.34
CA SER A 174 -32.31 -2.04 -2.06
C SER A 174 -31.33 -2.04 -0.88
N PRO A 175 -31.73 -1.49 0.27
CA PRO A 175 -30.95 -1.59 1.52
C PRO A 175 -30.58 -3.04 1.91
N GLU A 176 -31.32 -4.02 1.37
CA GLU A 176 -31.06 -5.46 1.54
C GLU A 176 -29.75 -5.92 0.90
N ASP A 177 -29.26 -5.20 -0.13
CA ASP A 177 -27.98 -5.53 -0.77
C ASP A 177 -26.78 -5.13 0.12
N ALA A 178 -26.90 -4.07 0.90
CA ALA A 178 -25.88 -3.67 1.88
C ALA A 178 -25.79 -4.69 3.03
N GLU A 179 -26.95 -5.18 3.54
CA GLU A 179 -26.99 -6.24 4.55
C GLU A 179 -26.45 -7.59 4.00
N GLU A 180 -26.66 -7.88 2.71
CA GLU A 180 -26.10 -9.08 2.08
C GLU A 180 -24.59 -8.98 1.91
N VAL A 181 -24.05 -7.81 1.61
CA VAL A 181 -22.60 -7.56 1.60
C VAL A 181 -22.00 -7.74 3.00
N GLU A 182 -22.63 -7.20 4.06
CA GLU A 182 -22.22 -7.45 5.44
C GLU A 182 -22.31 -8.93 5.84
N ARG A 183 -23.39 -9.60 5.44
CA ARG A 183 -23.58 -11.03 5.72
C ARG A 183 -22.55 -11.91 5.02
N ARG A 184 -22.16 -11.56 3.77
CA ARG A 184 -21.11 -12.27 3.02
C ARG A 184 -19.72 -11.98 3.55
N MET A 185 -19.46 -10.76 4.00
CA MET A 185 -18.24 -10.42 4.72
C MET A 185 -18.13 -11.21 6.04
N ALA A 186 -19.22 -11.30 6.82
CA ALA A 186 -19.26 -12.10 8.05
C ALA A 186 -19.15 -13.62 7.77
N ALA A 187 -19.73 -14.13 6.67
CA ALA A 187 -19.61 -15.52 6.27
C ALA A 187 -18.19 -15.86 5.77
N SER A 188 -17.54 -14.96 5.06
CA SER A 188 -16.15 -15.11 4.64
C SER A 188 -15.21 -15.14 5.84
N ARG A 189 -15.46 -14.32 6.88
CA ARG A 189 -14.77 -14.39 8.18
C ARG A 189 -14.90 -15.76 8.82
N LYS A 190 -16.10 -16.34 8.82
CA LYS A 190 -16.36 -17.68 9.38
C LYS A 190 -15.68 -18.82 8.59
N GLN A 191 -15.56 -18.69 7.26
CA GLN A 191 -14.83 -19.65 6.43
C GLN A 191 -13.32 -19.56 6.65
N MET A 192 -12.77 -18.35 6.87
CA MET A 192 -11.34 -18.17 7.14
C MET A 192 -10.94 -18.76 8.51
N THR A 193 -11.75 -18.57 9.54
CA THR A 193 -11.54 -19.21 10.85
C THR A 193 -11.76 -20.73 10.81
N GLY A 194 -12.65 -21.24 9.95
CA GLY A 194 -12.87 -22.67 9.73
C GLY A 194 -11.81 -23.35 8.86
N ALA A 195 -11.26 -22.68 7.87
CA ALA A 195 -10.21 -23.21 7.00
C ALA A 195 -8.85 -23.34 7.70
N ALA A 196 -8.56 -22.48 8.66
CA ALA A 196 -7.37 -22.61 9.50
C ALA A 196 -7.39 -23.88 10.38
N VAL A 197 -8.56 -24.50 10.58
CA VAL A 197 -8.73 -25.73 11.37
C VAL A 197 -8.71 -26.99 10.51
N LEU A 198 -8.85 -26.90 9.18
CA LEU A 198 -8.98 -28.07 8.27
C LEU A 198 -7.78 -28.26 7.33
N GLY A 199 -6.68 -27.54 7.50
CA GLY A 199 -5.50 -27.57 6.63
C GLY A 199 -4.43 -28.59 6.99
N GLU A 200 -4.73 -29.68 7.72
CA GLU A 200 -3.80 -30.79 7.94
C GLU A 200 -4.39 -32.13 7.49
N SER A 201 -4.19 -32.45 6.21
CA SER A 201 -4.19 -33.84 5.75
C SER A 201 -2.78 -34.40 5.88
N ARG A 202 -2.55 -35.11 6.98
CA ARG A 202 -1.34 -35.87 7.22
C ARG A 202 -1.29 -37.09 6.32
N GLU A 203 -0.29 -37.19 5.46
CA GLU A 203 0.26 -38.47 5.00
C GLU A 203 1.10 -39.08 6.13
N SER A 204 0.82 -40.36 6.38
CA SER A 204 1.39 -41.16 7.45
C SER A 204 2.88 -41.46 7.26
N LEU A 205 3.71 -41.13 8.23
CA LEU A 205 5.03 -41.71 8.48
C LEU A 205 5.04 -42.41 9.87
N PRO A 206 5.88 -43.46 10.07
CA PRO A 206 5.67 -44.44 11.12
C PRO A 206 6.02 -43.97 12.54
N GLU A 207 5.33 -44.60 13.50
CA GLU A 207 5.51 -44.41 14.94
C GLU A 207 6.93 -44.73 15.44
N GLU A 208 7.57 -43.75 16.08
CA GLU A 208 8.39 -44.00 17.26
C GLU A 208 8.65 -42.70 18.04
N LYS A 209 8.30 -42.76 19.33
CA LYS A 209 8.62 -41.80 20.39
C LYS A 209 7.75 -40.55 20.53
N GLN A 210 6.60 -40.78 21.15
CA GLN A 210 5.91 -39.76 21.96
C GLN A 210 6.34 -39.92 23.43
N GLU A 211 6.96 -38.88 23.99
CA GLU A 211 6.83 -38.54 25.41
C GLU A 211 7.11 -37.04 25.60
N ALA A 212 6.14 -36.38 26.24
CA ALA A 212 6.19 -35.15 27.00
C ALA A 212 6.54 -33.84 26.24
N VAL A 213 5.53 -33.16 25.71
CA VAL A 213 5.31 -31.71 25.89
C VAL A 213 3.81 -31.45 25.72
N SER A 214 3.05 -31.42 26.80
CA SER A 214 1.66 -30.96 26.82
C SER A 214 1.51 -29.97 27.97
N GLU A 215 0.89 -28.86 27.71
CA GLU A 215 0.14 -27.94 28.57
C GLU A 215 0.45 -26.44 28.53
N GLU A 216 1.47 -25.94 27.80
CA GLU A 216 1.71 -24.47 27.78
C GLU A 216 1.26 -23.72 26.50
N SER A 217 0.71 -24.42 25.48
CA SER A 217 0.42 -23.81 24.19
C SER A 217 -1.06 -23.42 23.96
N SER A 218 -1.97 -23.75 24.86
CA SER A 218 -3.41 -23.50 24.65
C SER A 218 -3.91 -22.14 25.17
N GLU A 219 -3.25 -21.52 26.13
CA GLU A 219 -3.68 -20.20 26.64
C GLU A 219 -3.21 -19.02 25.76
N LYS A 220 -2.07 -19.14 25.05
CA LYS A 220 -1.57 -18.07 24.20
C LYS A 220 -2.30 -17.91 22.86
N SER A 221 -3.11 -18.89 22.47
CA SER A 221 -3.85 -18.85 21.19
C SER A 221 -5.21 -18.15 21.30
N GLN A 222 -5.79 -18.07 22.48
CA GLN A 222 -7.09 -17.42 22.70
C GLN A 222 -6.97 -15.90 22.82
N ASP A 223 -5.88 -15.38 23.40
CA ASP A 223 -5.66 -13.93 23.48
C ASP A 223 -5.33 -13.27 22.13
N LYS A 224 -4.74 -14.03 21.18
CA LYS A 224 -4.46 -13.49 19.83
C LYS A 224 -5.69 -13.39 18.94
N ALA A 225 -6.70 -14.22 19.12
CA ALA A 225 -7.95 -14.16 18.37
C ALA A 225 -8.81 -12.95 18.80
N GLY A 226 -8.85 -12.63 20.09
CA GLY A 226 -9.58 -11.49 20.62
C GLY A 226 -9.07 -10.14 20.10
N ASN A 227 -7.75 -9.97 20.03
CA ASN A 227 -7.15 -8.73 19.53
C ASN A 227 -7.40 -8.48 18.04
N ALA A 228 -7.43 -9.54 17.23
CA ALA A 228 -7.69 -9.40 15.79
C ALA A 228 -9.15 -8.99 15.48
N GLU A 229 -10.11 -9.48 16.28
CA GLU A 229 -11.52 -9.08 16.16
C GLU A 229 -11.75 -7.63 16.59
N GLU A 230 -11.17 -7.19 17.70
CA GLU A 230 -11.30 -5.80 18.18
C GLU A 230 -10.72 -4.78 17.19
N ILE A 231 -9.58 -5.09 16.57
CA ILE A 231 -8.94 -4.19 15.60
C ILE A 231 -9.73 -4.15 14.29
N GLN A 232 -10.29 -5.27 13.88
CA GLN A 232 -11.12 -5.34 12.68
C GLN A 232 -12.44 -4.60 12.87
N ASP A 233 -13.02 -4.67 14.06
CA ASP A 233 -14.20 -3.89 14.43
C ASP A 233 -13.89 -2.39 14.51
N PHE A 234 -12.73 -1.99 15.00
CA PHE A 234 -12.29 -0.59 15.03
C PHE A 234 -12.10 -0.02 13.61
N VAL A 235 -11.47 -0.76 12.69
CA VAL A 235 -11.30 -0.34 11.28
C VAL A 235 -12.66 -0.22 10.59
N LEU A 236 -13.59 -1.14 10.85
CA LEU A 236 -14.94 -1.09 10.33
C LEU A 236 -15.77 0.06 10.93
N GLN A 237 -15.58 0.35 12.21
CA GLN A 237 -16.27 1.48 12.87
C GLN A 237 -15.75 2.80 12.31
N LYS A 238 -14.45 2.95 12.10
CA LYS A 238 -13.87 4.17 11.50
C LYS A 238 -14.31 4.35 10.05
N SER A 239 -14.39 3.27 9.26
CA SER A 239 -14.95 3.29 7.90
C SER A 239 -16.43 3.68 7.89
N ARG A 240 -17.22 3.31 8.92
CA ARG A 240 -18.61 3.73 9.08
C ARG A 240 -18.72 5.21 9.45
N GLU A 241 -17.87 5.69 10.36
CA GLU A 241 -17.82 7.10 10.73
C GLU A 241 -17.45 7.99 9.53
N ASP A 242 -16.50 7.56 8.70
CA ASP A 242 -16.12 8.24 7.46
C ASP A 242 -17.27 8.23 6.42
N LEU A 243 -18.03 7.12 6.33
CA LEU A 243 -19.23 7.03 5.50
C LEU A 243 -20.36 7.95 6.01
N GLU A 244 -20.61 7.99 7.33
CA GLU A 244 -21.59 8.91 7.91
C GLU A 244 -21.21 10.38 7.72
N ILE A 245 -19.91 10.72 7.71
CA ILE A 245 -19.43 12.07 7.40
C ILE A 245 -19.70 12.38 5.93
N LEU A 246 -19.39 11.47 5.01
CA LEU A 246 -19.67 11.63 3.58
C LEU A 246 -21.17 11.72 3.27
N GLU A 247 -22.00 10.92 3.95
CA GLU A 247 -23.46 11.01 3.84
C GLU A 247 -24.01 12.32 4.40
N ARG A 248 -23.42 12.85 5.48
CA ARG A 248 -23.75 14.18 6.01
C ARG A 248 -23.32 15.31 5.09
N GLU A 249 -22.13 15.20 4.48
CA GLU A 249 -21.66 16.18 3.49
C GLU A 249 -22.52 16.14 2.22
N ALA A 250 -22.84 14.96 1.71
CA ALA A 250 -23.76 14.78 0.58
C ALA A 250 -25.18 15.28 0.89
N SER A 251 -25.69 15.00 2.09
CA SER A 251 -27.00 15.50 2.52
C SER A 251 -27.01 17.00 2.84
N ALA A 252 -25.88 17.61 3.18
CA ALA A 252 -25.75 19.05 3.35
C ALA A 252 -25.70 19.79 2.00
N GLU A 253 -25.10 19.19 0.97
CA GLU A 253 -25.15 19.71 -0.40
C GLU A 253 -26.57 19.60 -1.00
N ASP A 254 -27.28 18.49 -0.77
CA ASP A 254 -28.68 18.32 -1.19
C ASP A 254 -29.63 19.33 -0.50
N THR A 255 -29.32 19.78 0.73
CA THR A 255 -30.16 20.76 1.43
C THR A 255 -29.95 22.17 0.88
N GLN A 256 -28.83 22.47 0.20
CA GLN A 256 -28.65 23.76 -0.50
C GLN A 256 -29.19 23.72 -1.95
N ALA A 257 -29.32 22.52 -2.53
CA ALA A 257 -29.88 22.36 -3.89
C ALA A 257 -31.42 22.33 -3.96
N SER A 258 -32.13 22.25 -2.84
CA SER A 258 -33.59 22.09 -2.80
C SER A 258 -34.42 23.37 -3.02
N THR A 259 -33.84 24.43 -3.57
CA THR A 259 -34.57 25.69 -3.92
C THR A 259 -34.59 26.01 -5.42
N GLU A 260 -34.20 25.05 -6.30
CA GLU A 260 -34.45 25.25 -7.74
C GLU A 260 -35.40 24.16 -8.28
N GLU A 261 -36.56 24.65 -8.76
CA GLU A 261 -37.65 23.88 -9.38
C GLU A 261 -37.15 23.09 -10.61
N GLY A 262 -37.46 21.76 -10.61
CA GLY A 262 -37.78 21.08 -11.88
C GLY A 262 -36.62 20.75 -12.80
N THR A 263 -35.52 20.21 -12.33
CA THR A 263 -34.61 19.46 -13.22
C THR A 263 -35.07 17.99 -13.26
N GLU A 264 -35.66 17.58 -14.40
CA GLU A 264 -35.80 16.14 -14.73
C GLU A 264 -34.45 15.45 -14.47
N LYS A 265 -34.41 14.48 -13.54
CA LYS A 265 -33.22 13.60 -13.38
C LYS A 265 -32.94 12.97 -14.73
N LYS A 266 -31.91 13.45 -15.42
CA LYS A 266 -31.46 12.92 -16.68
C LYS A 266 -31.17 11.44 -16.48
N ALA A 267 -31.86 10.54 -17.18
CA ALA A 267 -31.60 9.12 -17.08
C ALA A 267 -30.13 8.85 -17.37
N LEU A 268 -29.47 8.14 -16.47
CA LEU A 268 -28.07 7.77 -16.62
C LEU A 268 -27.96 6.82 -17.80
N ILE A 269 -27.06 7.12 -18.73
CA ILE A 269 -26.89 6.34 -19.96
C ILE A 269 -25.56 5.61 -19.85
N LEU A 270 -25.60 4.28 -19.75
CA LEU A 270 -24.41 3.45 -19.72
C LEU A 270 -23.85 3.23 -21.12
N SER A 271 -22.52 3.22 -21.23
CA SER A 271 -21.85 2.97 -22.50
C SER A 271 -22.04 1.51 -22.94
N PRO A 272 -22.55 1.26 -24.16
CA PRO A 272 -22.70 -0.11 -24.68
C PRO A 272 -21.35 -0.82 -24.90
N ARG A 273 -20.23 -0.11 -24.73
CA ARG A 273 -18.90 -0.72 -24.72
C ARG A 273 -18.61 -1.44 -23.40
N VAL A 274 -19.24 -1.01 -22.31
CA VAL A 274 -19.09 -1.60 -20.97
C VAL A 274 -20.31 -2.44 -20.64
N ASP A 275 -21.51 -1.86 -20.62
CA ASP A 275 -22.78 -2.55 -20.52
C ASP A 275 -23.04 -3.30 -21.85
N LYS A 276 -22.48 -4.50 -21.98
CA LYS A 276 -22.50 -5.28 -23.22
C LYS A 276 -23.80 -6.03 -23.43
N ASN A 277 -24.46 -6.38 -22.33
CA ASN A 277 -25.75 -7.07 -22.37
C ASN A 277 -26.93 -6.10 -22.48
N GLY A 278 -26.71 -4.80 -22.22
CA GLY A 278 -27.68 -3.71 -22.33
C GLY A 278 -28.79 -3.76 -21.27
N ASP A 279 -28.52 -4.37 -20.10
CA ASP A 279 -29.50 -4.48 -19.02
C ASP A 279 -29.52 -3.27 -18.08
N GLY A 280 -28.58 -2.32 -18.25
CA GLY A 280 -28.48 -1.10 -17.46
C GLY A 280 -27.81 -1.30 -16.09
N VAL A 281 -27.15 -2.45 -15.88
CA VAL A 281 -26.41 -2.78 -14.66
C VAL A 281 -24.99 -3.22 -15.05
N ILE A 282 -23.98 -2.80 -14.34
CA ILE A 282 -22.59 -3.21 -14.59
C ILE A 282 -22.23 -4.43 -13.74
N GLN A 283 -22.04 -5.58 -14.38
CA GLN A 283 -21.60 -6.81 -13.73
C GLN A 283 -20.09 -6.84 -13.56
N TYR A 284 -19.61 -6.92 -12.29
CA TYR A 284 -18.19 -6.81 -12.02
C TYR A 284 -17.60 -7.95 -11.18
N LEU A 285 -16.30 -8.15 -11.38
CA LEU A 285 -15.45 -8.95 -10.50
C LEU A 285 -14.47 -8.02 -9.73
N MET A 286 -14.24 -8.35 -8.46
CA MET A 286 -13.23 -7.69 -7.63
C MET A 286 -12.06 -8.63 -7.35
N PHE A 287 -10.82 -8.15 -7.59
CA PHE A 287 -9.59 -8.82 -7.18
C PHE A 287 -8.94 -8.03 -6.06
N GLU A 288 -9.05 -8.58 -4.86
CA GLU A 288 -8.58 -7.98 -3.62
C GLU A 288 -7.18 -8.48 -3.27
N GLY A 289 -6.38 -7.63 -2.61
CA GLY A 289 -5.05 -7.97 -2.14
C GLY A 289 -5.03 -9.01 -1.03
N GLU A 290 -4.16 -8.83 -0.05
CA GLU A 290 -4.03 -9.74 1.10
C GLU A 290 -5.20 -9.53 2.07
N ALA A 291 -5.76 -10.64 2.59
CA ALA A 291 -6.84 -10.59 3.56
C ALA A 291 -6.46 -9.79 4.82
N GLY A 292 -7.32 -8.85 5.21
CA GLY A 292 -7.08 -7.99 6.39
C GLY A 292 -6.06 -6.86 6.15
N HIS A 293 -5.50 -6.75 4.95
CA HIS A 293 -4.63 -5.62 4.61
C HIS A 293 -5.49 -4.35 4.41
N GLN A 294 -5.15 -3.27 5.12
CA GLN A 294 -5.92 -2.02 5.06
C GLN A 294 -6.08 -1.51 3.62
N ASP A 295 -5.00 -1.43 2.85
CA ASP A 295 -5.08 -0.94 1.48
C ASP A 295 -6.00 -1.81 0.61
N ALA A 296 -6.01 -3.14 0.82
CA ALA A 296 -6.89 -4.03 0.07
C ALA A 296 -8.36 -3.71 0.35
N ILE A 297 -8.73 -3.61 1.63
CA ILE A 297 -10.09 -3.29 2.07
C ILE A 297 -10.50 -1.92 1.56
N VAL A 298 -9.67 -0.90 1.81
CA VAL A 298 -9.98 0.49 1.46
C VAL A 298 -10.06 0.69 -0.06
N ARG A 299 -9.12 0.14 -0.83
CA ARG A 299 -9.15 0.20 -2.30
C ARG A 299 -10.42 -0.45 -2.86
N THR A 300 -10.79 -1.63 -2.34
CA THR A 300 -12.00 -2.34 -2.73
C THR A 300 -13.25 -1.52 -2.45
N GLU A 301 -13.38 -1.01 -1.23
CA GLU A 301 -14.55 -0.24 -0.81
C GLU A 301 -14.71 1.04 -1.62
N TYR A 302 -13.67 1.87 -1.66
CA TYR A 302 -13.78 3.19 -2.29
C TYR A 302 -13.88 3.13 -3.82
N SER A 303 -13.34 2.12 -4.50
CA SER A 303 -13.52 1.96 -5.93
C SER A 303 -14.97 1.66 -6.30
N VAL A 304 -15.63 0.78 -5.55
CA VAL A 304 -17.04 0.43 -5.78
C VAL A 304 -17.97 1.55 -5.33
N ASN A 305 -17.74 2.11 -4.13
CA ASN A 305 -18.56 3.20 -3.60
C ASN A 305 -18.54 4.44 -4.51
N THR A 306 -17.39 4.75 -5.13
CA THR A 306 -17.30 5.87 -6.09
C THR A 306 -18.22 5.65 -7.30
N LEU A 307 -18.28 4.43 -7.83
CA LEU A 307 -19.19 4.09 -8.93
C LEU A 307 -20.66 4.19 -8.51
N MET A 308 -21.00 3.66 -7.34
CA MET A 308 -22.37 3.71 -6.80
C MET A 308 -22.81 5.16 -6.50
N GLN A 309 -21.92 6.00 -5.96
CA GLN A 309 -22.21 7.44 -5.70
C GLN A 309 -22.48 8.24 -6.99
N GLN A 310 -21.91 7.80 -8.12
CA GLN A 310 -22.25 8.37 -9.43
C GLN A 310 -23.55 7.83 -10.02
N GLY A 311 -24.28 7.02 -9.26
CA GLY A 311 -25.57 6.46 -9.65
C GLY A 311 -25.49 5.29 -10.61
N ILE A 312 -24.30 4.67 -10.80
CA ILE A 312 -24.12 3.52 -11.69
C ILE A 312 -24.65 2.27 -11.00
N PRO A 313 -25.66 1.58 -11.55
CA PRO A 313 -26.14 0.32 -11.01
C PRO A 313 -25.06 -0.77 -11.14
N MET A 314 -24.74 -1.45 -10.03
CA MET A 314 -23.63 -2.42 -9.96
C MET A 314 -24.10 -3.78 -9.46
N GLU A 315 -23.73 -4.86 -10.14
CA GLU A 315 -23.92 -6.25 -9.68
C GLU A 315 -22.56 -6.93 -9.48
N LYS A 316 -22.24 -7.30 -8.24
CA LYS A 316 -21.03 -8.07 -7.95
C LYS A 316 -21.25 -9.53 -8.31
N LEU A 317 -20.61 -10.02 -9.36
CA LEU A 317 -20.65 -11.44 -9.73
C LEU A 317 -19.85 -12.30 -8.74
N SER A 318 -18.63 -11.87 -8.41
CA SER A 318 -17.78 -12.54 -7.43
C SER A 318 -16.64 -11.63 -6.99
N TYR A 319 -15.88 -12.08 -5.98
CA TYR A 319 -14.61 -11.47 -5.62
C TYR A 319 -13.57 -12.54 -5.28
N ALA A 320 -12.29 -12.19 -5.36
CA ALA A 320 -11.20 -13.08 -5.00
C ALA A 320 -10.13 -12.35 -4.22
N ILE A 321 -9.74 -12.88 -3.07
CA ILE A 321 -8.48 -12.54 -2.44
C ILE A 321 -7.37 -13.24 -3.23
N ALA A 322 -6.46 -12.46 -3.82
CA ALA A 322 -5.37 -12.96 -4.65
C ALA A 322 -3.99 -12.45 -4.19
N ASN A 323 -3.90 -11.98 -2.94
CA ASN A 323 -2.66 -11.72 -2.18
C ASN A 323 -1.62 -10.90 -2.97
N TRP A 324 -2.05 -9.88 -3.72
CA TRP A 324 -1.22 -9.06 -4.62
C TRP A 324 -0.55 -9.85 -5.75
N SER A 325 -0.83 -11.15 -5.87
CA SER A 325 -0.15 -12.12 -6.71
C SER A 325 -0.80 -12.25 -8.10
N ARG A 326 0.01 -12.03 -9.14
CA ARG A 326 -0.37 -12.25 -10.55
C ARG A 326 -0.80 -13.70 -10.80
N ALA A 327 -0.06 -14.66 -10.23
CA ALA A 327 -0.34 -16.08 -10.44
C ALA A 327 -1.65 -16.53 -9.76
N GLU A 328 -1.92 -16.01 -8.54
CA GLU A 328 -3.16 -16.32 -7.85
C GLU A 328 -4.35 -15.68 -8.54
N ALA A 329 -4.26 -14.43 -8.98
CA ALA A 329 -5.31 -13.77 -9.75
C ALA A 329 -5.61 -14.53 -11.06
N GLN A 330 -4.55 -14.99 -11.77
CA GLN A 330 -4.75 -15.84 -12.95
C GLN A 330 -5.52 -17.13 -12.60
N SER A 331 -5.15 -17.82 -11.52
CA SER A 331 -5.82 -19.04 -11.07
C SER A 331 -7.28 -18.79 -10.70
N LYS A 332 -7.58 -17.71 -9.98
CA LYS A 332 -8.95 -17.32 -9.62
C LYS A 332 -9.78 -16.96 -10.84
N MET A 333 -9.22 -16.21 -11.79
CA MET A 333 -9.92 -15.88 -13.03
C MET A 333 -10.25 -17.11 -13.88
N MET A 334 -9.35 -18.09 -13.94
CA MET A 334 -9.61 -19.38 -14.60
C MET A 334 -10.76 -20.17 -13.96
N GLN A 335 -11.04 -19.95 -12.66
CA GLN A 335 -12.18 -20.54 -11.96
C GLN A 335 -13.47 -19.76 -12.23
N PHE A 336 -13.42 -18.43 -12.30
CA PHE A 336 -14.58 -17.57 -12.49
C PHE A 336 -15.11 -17.59 -13.93
N TYR A 337 -14.20 -17.61 -14.92
CA TYR A 337 -14.60 -17.45 -16.30
C TYR A 337 -15.60 -18.52 -16.80
N PRO A 338 -15.50 -19.83 -16.48
CA PRO A 338 -16.49 -20.82 -16.86
C PRO A 338 -17.90 -20.55 -16.32
N GLU A 339 -18.01 -19.91 -15.17
CA GLU A 339 -19.27 -19.58 -14.52
C GLU A 339 -19.93 -18.33 -15.09
N PHE A 340 -19.15 -17.26 -15.26
CA PHE A 340 -19.70 -15.94 -15.57
C PHE A 340 -19.56 -15.52 -17.04
N GLN A 341 -18.52 -15.98 -17.74
CA GLN A 341 -18.28 -15.77 -19.18
C GLN A 341 -18.54 -14.32 -19.65
N ASP A 342 -19.48 -14.16 -20.60
CA ASP A 342 -19.78 -12.84 -21.19
C ASP A 342 -20.54 -11.89 -20.25
N ARG A 343 -20.96 -12.35 -19.07
CA ARG A 343 -21.56 -11.50 -18.05
C ARG A 343 -20.53 -10.58 -17.38
N ILE A 344 -19.24 -10.88 -17.50
CA ILE A 344 -18.20 -10.06 -16.87
C ILE A 344 -17.98 -8.81 -17.73
N GLU A 345 -18.33 -7.65 -17.23
CA GLU A 345 -18.24 -6.37 -17.91
C GLU A 345 -17.14 -5.47 -17.37
N LEU A 346 -16.88 -5.57 -16.06
CA LEU A 346 -15.88 -4.78 -15.36
C LEU A 346 -15.04 -5.65 -14.44
N ILE A 347 -13.74 -5.37 -14.37
CA ILE A 347 -12.83 -5.94 -13.38
C ILE A 347 -12.09 -4.82 -12.69
N LEU A 348 -12.26 -4.74 -11.36
CA LEU A 348 -11.52 -3.87 -10.48
C LEU A 348 -10.46 -4.70 -9.75
N SER A 349 -9.21 -4.27 -9.82
CA SER A 349 -8.10 -4.96 -9.17
C SER A 349 -7.35 -4.01 -8.25
N ASN A 350 -7.08 -4.45 -7.03
CA ASN A 350 -6.39 -3.62 -6.04
C ASN A 350 -4.91 -3.33 -6.39
N ASN A 351 -4.31 -4.08 -7.33
CA ASN A 351 -3.02 -3.74 -7.91
C ASN A 351 -2.88 -4.17 -9.38
N ASP A 352 -1.82 -3.73 -10.04
CA ASP A 352 -1.52 -4.06 -11.44
C ASP A 352 -1.18 -5.54 -11.63
N ASP A 353 -0.45 -6.16 -10.71
CA ASP A 353 -0.03 -7.56 -10.86
C ASP A 353 -1.22 -8.51 -10.91
N MET A 354 -2.21 -8.32 -10.07
CA MET A 354 -3.45 -9.10 -10.14
C MET A 354 -4.24 -8.81 -11.41
N ALA A 355 -4.32 -7.53 -11.85
CA ALA A 355 -4.94 -7.17 -13.13
C ALA A 355 -4.25 -7.86 -14.32
N LEU A 356 -2.92 -7.94 -14.30
CA LEU A 356 -2.13 -8.67 -15.29
C LEU A 356 -2.36 -10.18 -15.22
N GLY A 357 -2.57 -10.73 -14.02
CA GLY A 357 -2.94 -12.13 -13.83
C GLY A 357 -4.28 -12.47 -14.49
N VAL A 358 -5.25 -11.57 -14.39
CA VAL A 358 -6.52 -11.69 -15.11
C VAL A 358 -6.31 -11.70 -16.63
N LEU A 359 -5.46 -10.81 -17.15
CA LEU A 359 -5.11 -10.80 -18.58
C LEU A 359 -4.44 -12.09 -19.02
N ASP A 360 -3.53 -12.64 -18.21
CA ASP A 360 -2.89 -13.93 -18.48
C ASP A 360 -3.91 -15.09 -18.56
N ALA A 361 -4.96 -15.03 -17.72
CA ALA A 361 -6.05 -16.02 -17.80
C ALA A 361 -6.81 -15.90 -19.12
N TYR A 362 -7.17 -14.68 -19.54
CA TYR A 362 -7.84 -14.46 -20.83
C TYR A 362 -6.97 -14.88 -22.02
N ASP A 363 -5.65 -14.66 -21.96
CA ASP A 363 -4.72 -15.12 -22.99
C ASP A 363 -4.69 -16.68 -23.07
N LYS A 364 -4.67 -17.35 -21.92
CA LYS A 364 -4.77 -18.84 -21.86
C LYS A 364 -6.08 -19.39 -22.38
N ILE A 365 -7.18 -18.70 -22.10
CA ILE A 365 -8.52 -19.07 -22.58
C ILE A 365 -8.64 -18.82 -24.09
N GLY A 366 -7.80 -17.95 -24.65
CA GLY A 366 -7.87 -17.51 -26.03
C GLY A 366 -9.00 -16.49 -26.28
N LEU A 367 -9.44 -15.76 -25.25
CA LEU A 367 -10.50 -14.76 -25.39
C LEU A 367 -9.95 -13.53 -26.17
N PRO A 368 -10.57 -13.19 -27.34
CA PRO A 368 -10.17 -12.04 -28.12
C PRO A 368 -10.23 -10.72 -27.31
N LYS A 369 -9.36 -9.78 -27.60
CA LYS A 369 -9.25 -8.52 -26.83
C LYS A 369 -10.52 -7.68 -26.84
N ASP A 370 -11.22 -7.63 -27.96
CA ASP A 370 -12.49 -6.92 -28.14
C ASP A 370 -13.67 -7.55 -27.37
N LYS A 371 -13.50 -8.78 -26.87
CA LYS A 371 -14.48 -9.48 -26.02
C LYS A 371 -14.19 -9.35 -24.52
N ARG A 372 -12.98 -8.88 -24.16
CA ARG A 372 -12.60 -8.75 -22.74
C ARG A 372 -13.38 -7.64 -22.05
N PRO A 373 -13.63 -7.76 -20.73
CA PRO A 373 -14.21 -6.69 -19.93
C PRO A 373 -13.25 -5.52 -19.82
N PHE A 374 -13.72 -4.40 -19.29
CA PHE A 374 -12.85 -3.29 -18.89
C PHE A 374 -12.12 -3.68 -17.61
N ILE A 375 -10.81 -3.46 -17.56
CA ILE A 375 -9.96 -3.88 -16.44
C ILE A 375 -9.14 -2.67 -15.96
N TYR A 376 -9.17 -2.42 -14.66
CA TYR A 376 -8.41 -1.35 -14.01
C TYR A 376 -7.50 -1.91 -12.93
N GLY A 377 -6.27 -1.38 -12.86
CA GLY A 377 -5.27 -1.68 -11.84
C GLY A 377 -5.00 -0.49 -10.91
N ILE A 378 -4.08 -0.70 -9.99
CA ILE A 378 -3.46 0.32 -9.14
C ILE A 378 -1.98 -0.02 -9.05
N ASP A 379 -1.11 0.93 -8.88
CA ASP A 379 0.32 1.04 -8.67
C ASP A 379 1.04 1.73 -9.84
N GLY A 380 0.63 1.54 -11.07
CA GLY A 380 1.37 2.07 -12.23
C GLY A 380 2.75 1.44 -12.36
N THR A 381 2.85 0.12 -12.15
CA THR A 381 4.08 -0.64 -12.38
C THR A 381 4.51 -0.54 -13.84
N VAL A 382 5.79 -0.78 -14.15
CA VAL A 382 6.27 -0.74 -15.54
C VAL A 382 5.44 -1.66 -16.43
N VAL A 383 5.14 -2.88 -15.98
CA VAL A 383 4.35 -3.85 -16.74
C VAL A 383 2.87 -3.44 -16.83
N GLY A 384 2.32 -2.84 -15.76
CA GLY A 384 0.99 -2.25 -15.75
C GLY A 384 0.86 -1.10 -16.75
N LEU A 385 1.80 -0.15 -16.74
CA LEU A 385 1.86 0.95 -17.70
C LEU A 385 1.97 0.46 -19.15
N GLU A 386 2.78 -0.57 -19.41
CA GLU A 386 2.86 -1.23 -20.72
C GLU A 386 1.52 -1.84 -21.15
N ALA A 387 0.77 -2.44 -20.20
CA ALA A 387 -0.54 -3.00 -20.49
C ALA A 387 -1.58 -1.89 -20.78
N VAL A 388 -1.54 -0.77 -20.06
CA VAL A 388 -2.37 0.42 -20.34
C VAL A 388 -2.04 0.99 -21.71
N LYS A 389 -0.74 1.18 -22.04
CA LYS A 389 -0.28 1.66 -23.36
C LYS A 389 -0.79 0.79 -24.50
N LYS A 390 -0.81 -0.52 -24.32
CA LYS A 390 -1.32 -1.48 -25.31
C LYS A 390 -2.85 -1.56 -25.34
N GLY A 391 -3.55 -0.90 -24.42
CA GLY A 391 -5.01 -0.94 -24.28
C GLY A 391 -5.53 -2.31 -23.77
N ASN A 392 -4.70 -3.05 -23.04
CA ASN A 392 -5.09 -4.29 -22.36
C ASN A 392 -5.69 -4.00 -20.97
N LEU A 393 -5.20 -2.96 -20.29
CA LEU A 393 -5.83 -2.31 -19.15
C LEU A 393 -6.39 -0.96 -19.61
N MET A 394 -7.56 -0.58 -19.11
CA MET A 394 -8.20 0.70 -19.42
C MET A 394 -7.55 1.87 -18.69
N GLY A 395 -6.94 1.58 -17.55
CA GLY A 395 -6.19 2.52 -16.74
C GLY A 395 -5.57 1.86 -15.53
N THR A 396 -4.68 2.59 -14.89
CA THR A 396 -4.14 2.27 -13.57
C THR A 396 -4.01 3.54 -12.72
N VAL A 397 -3.99 3.40 -11.41
CA VAL A 397 -3.74 4.52 -10.50
C VAL A 397 -2.28 4.48 -10.10
N TYR A 398 -1.51 5.47 -10.54
CA TYR A 398 -0.08 5.54 -10.28
C TYR A 398 0.21 5.83 -8.80
N ASN A 399 0.95 4.94 -8.17
CA ASN A 399 1.53 5.05 -6.85
C ASN A 399 3.02 5.39 -7.02
N ASP A 400 3.44 6.60 -6.66
CA ASP A 400 4.81 7.09 -6.94
C ASP A 400 5.85 6.42 -6.03
N GLU A 401 6.23 5.19 -6.36
CA GLU A 401 7.25 4.43 -5.63
C GLU A 401 8.61 5.13 -5.59
N GLN A 402 8.94 5.88 -6.64
CA GLN A 402 10.21 6.60 -6.72
C GLN A 402 10.22 7.83 -5.83
N GLY A 403 9.12 8.60 -5.84
CA GLY A 403 8.94 9.74 -4.96
C GLY A 403 8.92 9.34 -3.49
N GLN A 404 8.19 8.26 -3.16
CA GLN A 404 8.16 7.73 -1.80
C GLN A 404 9.54 7.23 -1.36
N ALA A 405 10.25 6.49 -2.19
CA ALA A 405 11.60 5.99 -1.91
C ALA A 405 12.59 7.14 -1.68
N LYS A 406 12.50 8.20 -2.49
CA LYS A 406 13.30 9.42 -2.31
C LYS A 406 12.97 10.12 -0.99
N ALA A 407 11.69 10.24 -0.64
CA ALA A 407 11.26 10.82 0.63
C ALA A 407 11.77 9.98 1.82
N LEU A 408 11.66 8.64 1.73
CA LEU A 408 12.20 7.71 2.71
C LEU A 408 13.71 7.90 2.91
N PHE A 409 14.47 7.96 1.82
CA PHE A 409 15.90 8.19 1.91
C PHE A 409 16.25 9.54 2.51
N GLN A 410 15.57 10.61 2.11
CA GLN A 410 15.82 11.96 2.64
C GLN A 410 15.57 12.03 4.14
N LEU A 411 14.46 11.44 4.61
CA LEU A 411 14.14 11.40 6.04
C LEU A 411 15.13 10.50 6.79
N ALA A 412 15.46 9.31 6.28
CA ALA A 412 16.44 8.41 6.88
C ALA A 412 17.83 9.08 6.99
N TYR A 413 18.27 9.76 5.94
CA TYR A 413 19.52 10.51 5.94
C TYR A 413 19.51 11.66 6.96
N ARG A 414 18.38 12.38 7.05
CA ARG A 414 18.21 13.49 8.01
C ARG A 414 18.31 12.98 9.46
N LEU A 415 17.51 11.96 9.79
CA LEU A 415 17.45 11.40 11.15
C LEU A 415 18.76 10.71 11.54
N GLY A 416 19.30 9.85 10.68
CA GLY A 416 20.52 9.11 10.94
C GLY A 416 21.78 10.00 11.04
N THR A 417 21.75 11.22 10.48
CA THR A 417 22.82 12.21 10.69
C THR A 417 22.61 13.09 11.92
N GLY A 418 21.64 12.76 12.79
CA GLY A 418 21.34 13.46 14.04
C GLY A 418 20.64 14.81 13.84
N LYS A 419 20.07 15.06 12.67
CA LYS A 419 19.20 16.21 12.46
C LYS A 419 17.78 15.88 12.94
N LYS A 420 17.09 16.91 13.41
CA LYS A 420 15.73 16.76 13.92
C LYS A 420 14.74 16.40 12.81
N GLY A 421 13.67 15.71 13.18
CA GLY A 421 12.58 15.36 12.28
C GLY A 421 11.76 16.56 11.78
N PRO A 422 10.77 16.35 10.92
CA PRO A 422 9.93 17.44 10.39
C PRO A 422 9.13 18.22 11.44
N GLU A 423 8.88 17.62 12.61
CA GLU A 423 8.13 18.25 13.71
C GLU A 423 8.74 19.56 14.24
N ASP A 424 10.06 19.69 14.12
CA ASP A 424 10.78 20.88 14.63
C ASP A 424 10.56 22.13 13.77
N GLU A 425 9.86 22.01 12.65
CA GLU A 425 9.57 23.11 11.72
C GLU A 425 8.13 23.66 11.90
N GLY A 426 7.46 23.30 13.01
CA GLY A 426 6.15 23.87 13.40
C GLY A 426 4.94 23.22 12.77
N GLU A 427 5.11 22.13 12.01
CA GLU A 427 4.02 21.31 11.47
C GLU A 427 4.13 19.88 12.00
N ASN A 428 3.00 19.32 12.43
CA ASN A 428 2.93 17.94 12.96
C ASN A 428 3.04 16.93 11.79
N LYS A 429 4.24 16.81 11.19
CA LYS A 429 4.48 16.01 9.97
C LYS A 429 5.24 14.71 10.24
N LYS A 430 4.74 13.90 11.20
CA LYS A 430 5.21 12.51 11.33
C LYS A 430 4.84 11.67 10.11
N ILE A 431 3.81 12.08 9.37
CA ILE A 431 3.23 11.36 8.25
C ILE A 431 3.48 12.15 6.96
N ILE A 432 4.14 11.51 6.01
CA ILE A 432 4.37 12.03 4.66
C ILE A 432 3.59 11.15 3.68
N ARG A 433 2.56 11.71 3.06
CA ARG A 433 1.78 11.02 2.02
C ARG A 433 2.04 11.65 0.66
N LEU A 434 2.34 10.82 -0.33
CA LEU A 434 2.44 11.23 -1.72
C LEU A 434 1.10 10.97 -2.42
N PRO A 435 0.66 11.88 -3.31
CA PRO A 435 -0.63 11.72 -3.98
C PRO A 435 -0.58 10.62 -5.04
N TYR A 436 -1.69 9.93 -5.21
CA TYR A 436 -1.95 9.07 -6.37
C TYR A 436 -2.33 9.89 -7.60
N GLN A 437 -2.19 9.31 -8.79
CA GLN A 437 -2.56 9.93 -10.06
C GLN A 437 -3.28 8.93 -10.98
N LYS A 438 -4.35 9.38 -11.64
CA LYS A 438 -4.97 8.60 -12.72
C LYS A 438 -4.00 8.46 -13.88
N VAL A 439 -3.92 7.28 -14.47
CA VAL A 439 -3.11 7.01 -15.66
C VAL A 439 -3.94 6.33 -16.71
N ARG A 440 -4.13 7.03 -17.79
CA ARG A 440 -4.74 6.56 -19.03
C ARG A 440 -3.67 6.25 -20.07
N ARG A 441 -4.10 5.81 -21.23
CA ARG A 441 -3.21 5.42 -22.34
C ARG A 441 -2.27 6.54 -22.76
N GLU A 442 -2.74 7.76 -22.81
CA GLU A 442 -1.99 8.97 -23.18
C GLU A 442 -0.88 9.30 -22.18
N ASP A 443 -1.07 9.01 -20.89
CA ASP A 443 -0.10 9.28 -19.83
C ASP A 443 0.97 8.19 -19.70
N SER A 444 0.62 6.96 -20.09
CA SER A 444 1.44 5.76 -19.84
C SER A 444 2.82 5.85 -20.51
N GLN A 445 2.91 6.40 -21.73
CA GLN A 445 4.18 6.56 -22.42
C GLN A 445 5.11 7.53 -21.67
N ARG A 446 4.59 8.67 -21.24
CA ARG A 446 5.35 9.68 -20.49
C ARG A 446 5.91 9.09 -19.19
N LEU A 447 5.07 8.38 -18.43
CA LEU A 447 5.50 7.76 -17.17
C LEU A 447 6.53 6.65 -17.37
N LEU A 448 6.41 5.83 -18.42
CA LEU A 448 7.43 4.85 -18.78
C LEU A 448 8.78 5.52 -19.05
N GLU A 449 8.81 6.58 -19.85
CA GLU A 449 10.03 7.34 -20.14
C GLU A 449 10.62 8.01 -18.88
N GLU A 450 9.77 8.46 -17.96
CA GLU A 450 10.22 9.02 -16.68
C GLU A 450 10.85 7.95 -15.78
N LYS A 451 10.27 6.74 -15.75
CA LYS A 451 10.82 5.60 -14.99
C LYS A 451 12.14 5.11 -15.57
N GLU A 452 12.34 5.15 -16.90
CA GLU A 452 13.60 4.78 -17.54
C GLU A 452 14.73 5.81 -17.32
N LYS A 453 14.39 7.11 -17.26
CA LYS A 453 15.38 8.20 -17.11
C LYS A 453 15.85 8.39 -15.66
N LYS A 454 15.07 7.99 -14.71
CA LYS A 454 15.36 8.16 -13.28
C LYS A 454 16.07 6.93 -12.70
#